data_4102b277dc68af43c7049c339126f38c
#
_entry.id   4102b277dc68af43c7049c339126f38c
#
_cell.length_a   1.000
_cell.length_b   1.000
_cell.length_c   1.000
_cell.angle_alpha   90.00
_cell.angle_beta   90.00
_cell.angle_gamma   90.00
#
_symmetry.space_group_name_H-M   'P 1'
#
loop_
_entity.id
_entity.type
_entity.pdbx_description
1 polymer ?
#
loop_
_entity_poly.entity_id
_entity_poly.type
_entity_poly.pdbx_seq_one_letter_code
_entity_poly.pdbx_strand_id
1 'polypeptide(L)'
;MKDYFGKNASELKNKKLWLFDMDGTIYEENRLFDGTLDLLNAIQENGGQYVFITNNSSKSVSDYIKKVKRLGIFADKDTFFTSTQATIIYLNKHHPREKIYCQGTRSFVTELKDAGIDVTENVEKVDVVLVGFDTELTTDKLRNTCEILSVQDAAFIATNPDLACPVSFGFIPDCGSICTMIKNATRKEPKYIGKPEPIMVNNAREKYHVTKKETVVVGDRLYTDIAAGLNAGVTSVCVLSGEAKANDIQEGHIKPSFTFRNISEIYMVYTE
;
A
#
# COMPACT_ATOMS: atom_id res chain seq x y z
N MET A 1 -3.31 -1.14 -29.81
CA MET A 1 -2.99 -0.83 -28.41
C MET A 1 -1.87 -1.72 -27.90
N LYS A 2 -0.68 -1.16 -27.68
CA LYS A 2 0.49 -1.92 -27.24
C LYS A 2 1.10 -1.25 -26.02
N ASP A 3 1.62 -2.03 -25.09
CA ASP A 3 2.40 -1.54 -23.96
C ASP A 3 3.84 -1.16 -24.39
N TYR A 4 4.67 -0.74 -23.44
CA TYR A 4 6.06 -0.33 -23.65
C TYR A 4 6.91 -1.38 -24.39
N PHE A 5 6.66 -2.67 -24.14
CA PHE A 5 7.38 -3.80 -24.76
C PHE A 5 6.67 -4.35 -26.00
N GLY A 6 5.60 -3.72 -26.48
CA GLY A 6 4.87 -4.11 -27.69
C GLY A 6 3.81 -5.17 -27.46
N LYS A 7 3.48 -5.54 -26.22
CA LYS A 7 2.45 -6.50 -25.87
C LYS A 7 1.05 -5.87 -26.03
N ASN A 8 0.09 -6.62 -26.57
CA ASN A 8 -1.29 -6.15 -26.72
C ASN A 8 -1.96 -6.00 -25.33
N ALA A 9 -2.39 -4.77 -25.01
CA ALA A 9 -2.98 -4.40 -23.73
C ALA A 9 -4.50 -4.13 -23.82
N SER A 10 -5.17 -4.58 -24.88
CA SER A 10 -6.60 -4.34 -25.09
C SER A 10 -7.51 -4.87 -23.97
N GLU A 11 -7.05 -5.86 -23.19
CA GLU A 11 -7.80 -6.38 -22.04
C GLU A 11 -8.04 -5.34 -20.93
N LEU A 12 -7.25 -4.25 -20.89
CA LEU A 12 -7.43 -3.19 -19.90
C LEU A 12 -8.80 -2.52 -20.00
N LYS A 13 -9.41 -2.50 -21.19
CA LYS A 13 -10.77 -1.99 -21.40
C LYS A 13 -11.85 -2.75 -20.64
N ASN A 14 -11.59 -4.00 -20.29
CA ASN A 14 -12.54 -4.87 -19.59
C ASN A 14 -12.35 -4.83 -18.05
N LYS A 15 -11.43 -4.00 -17.56
CA LYS A 15 -11.19 -3.88 -16.13
C LYS A 15 -12.25 -2.99 -15.48
N LYS A 16 -12.83 -3.46 -14.38
CA LYS A 16 -13.87 -2.76 -13.62
C LYS A 16 -13.35 -2.19 -12.32
N LEU A 17 -12.29 -2.78 -11.74
CA LEU A 17 -11.65 -2.27 -10.53
C LEU A 17 -10.18 -1.98 -10.81
N TRP A 18 -9.81 -0.73 -10.64
CA TRP A 18 -8.47 -0.20 -10.79
C TRP A 18 -7.89 0.15 -9.43
N LEU A 19 -6.83 -0.53 -9.03
CA LEU A 19 -6.12 -0.31 -7.78
C LEU A 19 -4.82 0.42 -8.08
N PHE A 20 -4.77 1.70 -7.78
CA PHE A 20 -3.61 2.53 -8.06
C PHE A 20 -2.74 2.70 -6.81
N ASP A 21 -1.44 2.46 -6.93
CA ASP A 21 -0.50 3.12 -6.04
C ASP A 21 -0.53 4.64 -6.28
N MET A 22 0.09 5.41 -5.41
CA MET A 22 -0.06 6.85 -5.40
C MET A 22 1.22 7.57 -5.81
N ASP A 23 2.21 7.63 -4.94
CA ASP A 23 3.47 8.34 -5.19
C ASP A 23 4.30 7.62 -6.27
N GLY A 24 4.72 8.31 -7.31
CA GLY A 24 5.41 7.72 -8.47
C GLY A 24 4.48 7.14 -9.53
N THR A 25 3.19 6.95 -9.21
CA THR A 25 2.20 6.34 -10.10
C THR A 25 1.20 7.36 -10.65
N ILE A 26 0.48 8.08 -9.78
CA ILE A 26 -0.54 9.06 -10.18
C ILE A 26 -0.09 10.50 -9.95
N TYR A 27 0.86 10.72 -9.08
CA TYR A 27 1.50 12.01 -8.81
C TYR A 27 2.94 11.84 -8.34
N GLU A 28 3.70 12.91 -8.40
CA GLU A 28 4.98 13.10 -7.74
C GLU A 28 4.88 14.31 -6.81
N GLU A 29 5.12 14.13 -5.51
CA GLU A 29 4.94 15.16 -4.47
C GLU A 29 3.55 15.82 -4.49
N ASN A 30 3.44 17.03 -5.08
CA ASN A 30 2.22 17.83 -5.18
C ASN A 30 1.79 18.08 -6.63
N ARG A 31 2.28 17.29 -7.59
CA ARG A 31 1.97 17.43 -9.00
C ARG A 31 1.43 16.12 -9.55
N LEU A 32 0.22 16.15 -10.13
CA LEU A 32 -0.31 15.02 -10.90
C LEU A 32 0.53 14.77 -12.16
N PHE A 33 0.70 13.52 -12.50
CA PHE A 33 1.16 13.14 -13.83
C PHE A 33 0.07 13.44 -14.86
N ASP A 34 0.51 13.84 -16.05
CA ASP A 34 -0.40 14.12 -17.17
C ASP A 34 -1.27 12.89 -17.49
N GLY A 35 -2.55 13.11 -17.80
CA GLY A 35 -3.50 12.04 -18.10
C GLY A 35 -4.12 11.35 -16.87
N THR A 36 -3.69 11.70 -15.64
CA THR A 36 -4.24 11.06 -14.43
C THR A 36 -5.74 11.34 -14.30
N LEU A 37 -6.18 12.59 -14.33
CA LEU A 37 -7.60 12.93 -14.22
C LEU A 37 -8.41 12.35 -15.38
N ASP A 38 -7.86 12.37 -16.58
CA ASP A 38 -8.52 11.84 -17.77
C ASP A 38 -8.75 10.33 -17.65
N LEU A 39 -7.75 9.57 -17.16
CA LEU A 39 -7.91 8.14 -16.96
C LEU A 39 -8.93 7.83 -15.86
N LEU A 40 -8.86 8.52 -14.70
CA LEU A 40 -9.79 8.30 -13.60
C LEU A 40 -11.25 8.58 -14.03
N ASN A 41 -11.48 9.67 -14.77
CA ASN A 41 -12.79 10.00 -15.32
C ASN A 41 -13.26 8.95 -16.34
N ALA A 42 -12.40 8.54 -17.29
CA ALA A 42 -12.74 7.53 -18.29
C ALA A 42 -13.09 6.18 -17.63
N ILE A 43 -12.41 5.78 -16.55
CA ILE A 43 -12.76 4.57 -15.78
C ILE A 43 -14.18 4.69 -15.24
N GLN A 44 -14.54 5.81 -14.62
CA GLN A 44 -15.88 6.02 -14.03
C GLN A 44 -16.97 6.11 -15.12
N GLU A 45 -16.71 6.81 -16.20
CA GLU A 45 -17.64 6.91 -17.35
C GLU A 45 -17.94 5.56 -17.98
N ASN A 46 -16.98 4.63 -17.95
CA ASN A 46 -17.17 3.24 -18.40
C ASN A 46 -17.74 2.30 -17.32
N GLY A 47 -18.24 2.86 -16.20
CA GLY A 47 -18.85 2.09 -15.10
C GLY A 47 -17.84 1.33 -14.23
N GLY A 48 -16.55 1.64 -14.35
CA GLY A 48 -15.50 1.11 -13.49
C GLY A 48 -15.35 1.89 -12.19
N GLN A 49 -14.56 1.33 -11.28
CA GLN A 49 -14.21 1.93 -9.99
C GLN A 49 -12.68 2.04 -9.88
N TYR A 50 -12.20 3.09 -9.24
CA TYR A 50 -10.79 3.17 -8.85
C TYR A 50 -10.64 3.31 -7.34
N VAL A 51 -9.57 2.72 -6.82
CA VAL A 51 -9.20 2.78 -5.40
C VAL A 51 -7.70 3.02 -5.30
N PHE A 52 -7.30 3.94 -4.46
CA PHE A 52 -5.91 4.18 -4.15
C PHE A 52 -5.46 3.22 -3.06
N ILE A 53 -4.40 2.45 -3.34
CA ILE A 53 -3.82 1.50 -2.40
C ILE A 53 -2.43 1.98 -1.97
N THR A 54 -2.20 2.18 -0.68
CA THR A 54 -0.90 2.67 -0.17
C THR A 54 -0.42 1.86 1.03
N ASN A 55 0.89 1.60 1.06
CA ASN A 55 1.57 1.00 2.20
C ASN A 55 1.84 1.98 3.33
N ASN A 56 1.79 3.27 3.06
CA ASN A 56 2.13 4.29 4.04
C ASN A 56 1.07 4.38 5.14
N SER A 57 1.43 3.94 6.34
CA SER A 57 0.61 3.95 7.55
C SER A 57 0.84 5.17 8.45
N SER A 58 1.72 6.10 8.05
CA SER A 58 2.00 7.29 8.87
C SER A 58 0.92 8.36 8.82
N LYS A 59 0.00 8.28 7.85
CA LYS A 59 -1.08 9.24 7.59
C LYS A 59 -2.43 8.55 7.61
N SER A 60 -3.46 9.27 8.04
CA SER A 60 -4.83 8.80 8.00
C SER A 60 -5.44 8.92 6.59
N VAL A 61 -6.52 8.18 6.34
CA VAL A 61 -7.33 8.32 5.11
C VAL A 61 -7.82 9.76 4.93
N SER A 62 -8.16 10.45 6.03
CA SER A 62 -8.56 11.87 6.00
C SER A 62 -7.47 12.79 5.44
N ASP A 63 -6.21 12.51 5.75
CA ASP A 63 -5.08 13.30 5.24
C ASP A 63 -4.85 13.05 3.74
N TYR A 64 -5.03 11.80 3.29
CA TYR A 64 -4.99 11.46 1.88
C TYR A 64 -6.10 12.13 1.08
N ILE A 65 -7.35 12.12 1.58
CA ILE A 65 -8.47 12.82 0.94
C ILE A 65 -8.14 14.31 0.75
N LYS A 66 -7.60 14.97 1.79
CA LYS A 66 -7.18 16.38 1.70
C LYS A 66 -6.08 16.59 0.66
N LYS A 67 -5.09 15.68 0.60
CA LYS A 67 -3.99 15.74 -0.37
C LYS A 67 -4.52 15.63 -1.79
N VAL A 68 -5.26 14.57 -2.13
CA VAL A 68 -5.69 14.35 -3.52
C VAL A 68 -6.74 15.36 -3.97
N LYS A 69 -7.56 15.90 -3.06
CA LYS A 69 -8.49 16.99 -3.36
C LYS A 69 -7.78 18.27 -3.80
N ARG A 70 -6.62 18.62 -3.17
CA ARG A 70 -5.79 19.75 -3.62
C ARG A 70 -5.21 19.53 -5.03
N LEU A 71 -5.01 18.27 -5.41
CA LEU A 71 -4.55 17.87 -6.74
C LEU A 71 -5.70 17.78 -7.77
N GLY A 72 -6.94 18.06 -7.38
CA GLY A 72 -8.11 18.03 -8.26
C GLY A 72 -8.80 16.68 -8.38
N ILE A 73 -8.42 15.68 -7.57
CA ILE A 73 -9.07 14.36 -7.57
C ILE A 73 -10.23 14.36 -6.58
N PHE A 74 -11.41 13.99 -7.06
CA PHE A 74 -12.57 13.73 -6.19
C PHE A 74 -12.41 12.35 -5.54
N ALA A 75 -12.29 12.34 -4.20
CA ALA A 75 -12.12 11.13 -3.44
C ALA A 75 -12.84 11.21 -2.08
N ASP A 76 -13.36 10.10 -1.64
CA ASP A 76 -13.95 9.88 -0.32
C ASP A 76 -13.22 8.74 0.42
N LYS A 77 -13.77 8.32 1.56
CA LYS A 77 -13.17 7.22 2.35
C LYS A 77 -13.15 5.90 1.58
N ASP A 78 -14.10 5.67 0.71
CA ASP A 78 -14.22 4.43 -0.06
C ASP A 78 -13.21 4.36 -1.21
N THR A 79 -12.69 5.51 -1.64
CA THR A 79 -11.66 5.63 -2.68
C THR A 79 -10.26 5.20 -2.21
N PHE A 80 -10.08 4.91 -0.92
CA PHE A 80 -8.78 4.51 -0.36
C PHE A 80 -8.84 3.13 0.28
N PHE A 81 -7.73 2.40 0.17
CA PHE A 81 -7.46 1.20 0.93
C PHE A 81 -5.99 1.21 1.37
N THR A 82 -5.76 1.57 2.64
CA THR A 82 -4.41 1.72 3.21
C THR A 82 -3.94 0.44 3.90
N SER A 83 -2.63 0.32 4.13
CA SER A 83 -2.09 -0.76 4.96
C SER A 83 -2.65 -0.73 6.39
N THR A 84 -3.02 0.45 6.92
CA THR A 84 -3.73 0.58 8.19
C THR A 84 -5.08 -0.14 8.16
N GLN A 85 -5.91 0.13 7.15
CA GLN A 85 -7.21 -0.53 7.01
C GLN A 85 -7.07 -2.04 6.82
N ALA A 86 -6.10 -2.49 6.00
CA ALA A 86 -5.80 -3.91 5.86
C ALA A 86 -5.37 -4.55 7.19
N THR A 87 -4.57 -3.83 7.98
CA THR A 87 -4.12 -4.27 9.31
C THR A 87 -5.29 -4.37 10.28
N ILE A 88 -6.19 -3.39 10.30
CA ILE A 88 -7.42 -3.43 11.14
C ILE A 88 -8.27 -4.65 10.80
N ILE A 89 -8.51 -4.93 9.52
CA ILE A 89 -9.27 -6.12 9.09
C ILE A 89 -8.55 -7.39 9.54
N TYR A 90 -7.23 -7.45 9.37
CA TYR A 90 -6.42 -8.60 9.78
C TYR A 90 -6.50 -8.82 11.30
N LEU A 91 -6.33 -7.78 12.11
CA LEU A 91 -6.40 -7.84 13.56
C LEU A 91 -7.78 -8.30 14.05
N ASN A 92 -8.84 -7.71 13.53
CA ASN A 92 -10.21 -8.11 13.89
C ASN A 92 -10.51 -9.57 13.57
N LYS A 93 -9.90 -10.12 12.52
CA LYS A 93 -10.10 -11.51 12.10
C LYS A 93 -9.25 -12.52 12.88
N HIS A 94 -7.99 -12.17 13.17
CA HIS A 94 -7.00 -13.12 13.69
C HIS A 94 -6.60 -12.87 15.14
N HIS A 95 -6.80 -11.65 15.65
CA HIS A 95 -6.43 -11.19 16.98
C HIS A 95 -7.59 -10.45 17.68
N PRO A 96 -8.83 -11.00 17.64
CA PRO A 96 -9.98 -10.32 18.22
C PRO A 96 -9.83 -10.25 19.76
N ARG A 97 -9.98 -9.04 20.33
CA ARG A 97 -9.91 -8.75 21.78
C ARG A 97 -8.51 -8.92 22.40
N GLU A 98 -7.48 -9.07 21.61
CA GLU A 98 -6.09 -9.11 22.08
C GLU A 98 -5.58 -7.69 22.33
N LYS A 99 -4.69 -7.56 23.35
CA LYS A 99 -4.02 -6.29 23.66
C LYS A 99 -2.87 -6.03 22.72
N ILE A 100 -2.90 -4.87 22.09
CA ILE A 100 -1.96 -4.51 21.05
C ILE A 100 -1.08 -3.36 21.52
N TYR A 101 0.22 -3.58 21.62
CA TYR A 101 1.20 -2.50 21.74
C TYR A 101 1.53 -2.00 20.33
N CYS A 102 1.26 -0.72 20.08
CA CYS A 102 1.47 -0.13 18.76
C CYS A 102 2.66 0.84 18.76
N GLN A 103 3.69 0.52 17.98
CA GLN A 103 4.77 1.42 17.61
C GLN A 103 4.42 2.06 16.26
N GLY A 104 3.95 3.31 16.31
CA GLY A 104 3.50 4.06 15.15
C GLY A 104 3.28 5.53 15.49
N THR A 105 2.83 6.31 14.51
CA THR A 105 2.46 7.71 14.71
C THR A 105 1.18 7.83 15.54
N ARG A 106 0.95 9.01 16.13
CA ARG A 106 -0.31 9.30 16.83
C ARG A 106 -1.52 9.14 15.91
N SER A 107 -1.40 9.53 14.65
CA SER A 107 -2.47 9.38 13.65
C SER A 107 -2.82 7.92 13.42
N PHE A 108 -1.82 7.05 13.29
CA PHE A 108 -2.00 5.61 13.15
C PHE A 108 -2.67 4.98 14.38
N VAL A 109 -2.16 5.29 15.58
CA VAL A 109 -2.75 4.81 16.85
C VAL A 109 -4.21 5.25 17.00
N THR A 110 -4.53 6.50 16.63
CA THR A 110 -5.90 7.02 16.70
C THR A 110 -6.82 6.25 15.76
N GLU A 111 -6.40 5.99 14.51
CA GLU A 111 -7.21 5.24 13.54
C GLU A 111 -7.48 3.81 14.01
N LEU A 112 -6.50 3.15 14.66
CA LEU A 112 -6.70 1.83 15.29
C LEU A 112 -7.74 1.88 16.41
N LYS A 113 -7.63 2.86 17.33
CA LYS A 113 -8.58 3.03 18.45
C LYS A 113 -9.99 3.35 17.95
N ASP A 114 -10.13 4.20 16.96
CA ASP A 114 -11.42 4.55 16.33
C ASP A 114 -12.08 3.33 15.65
N ALA A 115 -11.27 2.37 15.20
CA ALA A 115 -11.73 1.09 14.66
C ALA A 115 -12.02 0.04 15.75
N GLY A 116 -11.93 0.39 17.05
CA GLY A 116 -12.22 -0.50 18.17
C GLY A 116 -11.10 -1.47 18.53
N ILE A 117 -9.88 -1.26 18.04
CA ILE A 117 -8.71 -2.06 18.42
C ILE A 117 -8.22 -1.66 19.82
N ASP A 118 -7.99 -2.64 20.69
CA ASP A 118 -7.51 -2.42 22.06
C ASP A 118 -6.00 -2.10 22.07
N VAL A 119 -5.68 -0.84 21.81
CA VAL A 119 -4.29 -0.35 21.80
C VAL A 119 -3.88 0.11 23.20
N THR A 120 -2.86 -0.51 23.74
CA THR A 120 -2.26 -0.18 25.06
C THR A 120 -0.91 0.51 24.95
N GLU A 121 -0.60 1.35 25.92
CA GLU A 121 0.74 1.91 26.15
C GLU A 121 1.53 1.12 27.21
N ASN A 122 0.84 0.22 27.95
CA ASN A 122 1.47 -0.63 28.94
C ASN A 122 2.20 -1.79 28.24
N VAL A 123 3.43 -2.04 28.64
CA VAL A 123 4.29 -3.12 28.12
C VAL A 123 4.00 -4.48 28.78
N GLU A 124 3.18 -4.53 29.82
CA GLU A 124 2.81 -5.76 30.51
C GLU A 124 1.61 -6.43 29.83
N LYS A 125 1.67 -7.77 29.67
CA LYS A 125 0.59 -8.59 29.11
C LYS A 125 0.10 -8.10 27.74
N VAL A 126 1.02 -7.98 26.81
CA VAL A 126 0.78 -7.64 25.41
C VAL A 126 0.69 -8.93 24.59
N ASP A 127 -0.38 -9.07 23.81
CA ASP A 127 -0.59 -10.22 22.93
C ASP A 127 0.00 -10.00 21.53
N VAL A 128 -0.02 -8.75 21.07
CA VAL A 128 0.48 -8.36 19.74
C VAL A 128 1.32 -7.08 19.81
N VAL A 129 2.48 -7.13 19.21
CA VAL A 129 3.27 -5.94 18.86
C VAL A 129 2.96 -5.60 17.40
N LEU A 130 2.44 -4.39 17.18
CA LEU A 130 2.15 -3.85 15.85
C LEU A 130 3.10 -2.69 15.54
N VAL A 131 3.84 -2.78 14.44
CA VAL A 131 4.73 -1.72 13.96
C VAL A 131 4.20 -1.14 12.68
N GLY A 132 4.07 0.19 12.64
CA GLY A 132 3.76 0.98 11.46
C GLY A 132 4.95 1.82 10.99
N PHE A 133 4.75 2.56 9.91
CA PHE A 133 5.69 3.61 9.49
C PHE A 133 5.64 4.76 10.50
N ASP A 134 6.56 4.73 11.46
CA ASP A 134 6.59 5.66 12.59
C ASP A 134 7.55 6.82 12.35
N THR A 135 7.01 7.91 11.81
CA THR A 135 7.75 9.20 11.66
C THR A 135 7.90 9.96 12.98
N GLU A 136 7.32 9.46 14.08
CA GLU A 136 7.43 9.97 15.45
C GLU A 136 8.24 9.00 16.33
N LEU A 137 9.15 8.22 15.73
CA LEU A 137 9.95 7.18 16.40
C LEU A 137 10.79 7.76 17.52
N THR A 138 10.75 7.11 18.68
CA THR A 138 11.61 7.42 19.85
C THR A 138 12.36 6.18 20.31
N THR A 139 13.47 6.38 21.05
CA THR A 139 14.21 5.27 21.65
C THR A 139 13.36 4.47 22.62
N ASP A 140 12.44 5.12 23.34
CA ASP A 140 11.56 4.44 24.29
C ASP A 140 10.56 3.51 23.57
N LYS A 141 10.00 3.92 22.45
CA LYS A 141 9.15 3.04 21.62
C LYS A 141 9.92 1.79 21.17
N LEU A 142 11.15 1.97 20.65
CA LEU A 142 12.00 0.85 20.25
C LEU A 142 12.34 -0.07 21.43
N ARG A 143 12.70 0.48 22.59
CA ARG A 143 13.01 -0.28 23.78
C ARG A 143 11.81 -1.12 24.22
N ASN A 144 10.63 -0.50 24.33
CA ASN A 144 9.40 -1.17 24.74
C ASN A 144 9.04 -2.31 23.77
N THR A 145 9.11 -2.05 22.45
CA THR A 145 8.89 -3.05 21.41
C THR A 145 9.84 -4.24 21.56
N CYS A 146 11.14 -3.98 21.75
CA CYS A 146 12.13 -5.04 21.92
C CYS A 146 11.94 -5.80 23.24
N GLU A 147 11.58 -5.12 24.33
CA GLU A 147 11.30 -5.75 25.62
C GLU A 147 10.12 -6.72 25.48
N ILE A 148 8.97 -6.27 24.96
CA ILE A 148 7.79 -7.13 24.78
C ILE A 148 8.14 -8.37 23.95
N LEU A 149 8.78 -8.18 22.79
CA LEU A 149 9.13 -9.29 21.89
C LEU A 149 10.18 -10.25 22.45
N SER A 150 11.00 -9.81 23.42
CA SER A 150 12.04 -10.62 24.01
C SER A 150 11.54 -11.44 25.21
N VAL A 151 10.61 -10.89 26.00
CA VAL A 151 10.20 -11.51 27.29
C VAL A 151 8.77 -12.08 27.27
N GLN A 152 7.97 -11.75 26.22
CA GLN A 152 6.61 -12.24 26.09
C GLN A 152 6.43 -13.03 24.78
N ASP A 153 5.44 -13.92 24.74
CA ASP A 153 5.06 -14.65 23.52
C ASP A 153 4.07 -13.83 22.68
N ALA A 154 4.44 -12.58 22.38
CA ALA A 154 3.62 -11.67 21.59
C ALA A 154 3.82 -11.91 20.09
N ALA A 155 2.72 -11.88 19.33
CA ALA A 155 2.78 -11.88 17.87
C ALA A 155 3.43 -10.60 17.36
N PHE A 156 4.32 -10.70 16.37
CA PHE A 156 4.95 -9.53 15.75
C PHE A 156 4.34 -9.27 14.37
N ILE A 157 3.65 -8.14 14.23
CA ILE A 157 2.95 -7.72 13.02
C ILE A 157 3.46 -6.35 12.59
N ALA A 158 3.55 -6.12 11.28
CA ALA A 158 3.93 -4.84 10.70
C ALA A 158 3.04 -4.47 9.51
N THR A 159 2.83 -3.17 9.34
CA THR A 159 1.94 -2.67 8.28
C THR A 159 2.48 -2.92 6.88
N ASN A 160 3.80 -2.83 6.66
CA ASN A 160 4.41 -2.95 5.34
C ASN A 160 5.91 -3.24 5.42
N PRO A 161 6.49 -3.86 4.38
CA PRO A 161 7.91 -4.21 4.33
C PRO A 161 8.80 -3.13 3.73
N ASP A 162 8.28 -1.97 3.33
CA ASP A 162 9.04 -0.93 2.64
C ASP A 162 10.22 -0.47 3.49
N LEU A 163 11.42 -0.47 2.89
CA LEU A 163 12.64 -0.08 3.58
C LEU A 163 12.84 1.43 3.60
N ALA A 164 12.36 2.13 2.58
CA ALA A 164 12.58 3.56 2.41
C ALA A 164 11.32 4.26 1.89
N CYS A 165 11.04 5.44 2.44
CA CYS A 165 10.00 6.35 1.98
C CYS A 165 10.66 7.53 1.26
N PRO A 166 10.25 7.87 0.01
CA PRO A 166 10.77 9.02 -0.71
C PRO A 166 10.29 10.33 -0.06
N VAL A 167 11.20 11.28 0.01
CA VAL A 167 10.98 12.65 0.47
C VAL A 167 11.77 13.62 -0.43
N SER A 168 11.52 14.92 -0.33
CA SER A 168 12.10 15.94 -1.23
C SER A 168 13.64 15.95 -1.30
N PHE A 169 14.33 15.52 -0.25
CA PHE A 169 15.80 15.45 -0.21
C PHE A 169 16.37 14.04 -0.49
N GLY A 170 15.53 13.04 -0.81
CA GLY A 170 15.95 11.64 -1.01
C GLY A 170 15.04 10.66 -0.30
N PHE A 171 15.54 9.92 0.68
CA PHE A 171 14.80 8.85 1.35
C PHE A 171 14.95 8.92 2.87
N ILE A 172 13.90 8.50 3.59
CA ILE A 172 13.94 8.22 5.03
C ILE A 172 13.59 6.76 5.31
N PRO A 173 14.04 6.17 6.44
CA PRO A 173 13.68 4.80 6.81
C PRO A 173 12.15 4.65 6.96
N ASP A 174 11.58 3.62 6.33
CA ASP A 174 10.18 3.24 6.43
C ASP A 174 9.99 2.07 7.41
N CYS A 175 8.79 1.53 7.52
CA CYS A 175 8.39 0.47 8.45
C CYS A 175 9.31 -0.77 8.38
N GLY A 176 9.67 -1.23 7.18
CA GLY A 176 10.57 -2.38 7.02
C GLY A 176 11.97 -2.14 7.59
N SER A 177 12.51 -0.92 7.50
CA SER A 177 13.78 -0.54 8.13
C SER A 177 13.67 -0.55 9.66
N ILE A 178 12.57 -0.03 10.21
CA ILE A 178 12.28 -0.10 11.65
C ILE A 178 12.20 -1.56 12.10
N CYS A 179 11.45 -2.39 11.39
CA CYS A 179 11.35 -3.82 11.66
C CYS A 179 12.70 -4.54 11.57
N THR A 180 13.57 -4.12 10.65
CA THR A 180 14.93 -4.67 10.53
C THR A 180 15.77 -4.38 11.78
N MET A 181 15.69 -3.18 12.36
CA MET A 181 16.35 -2.86 13.63
C MET A 181 15.85 -3.76 14.76
N ILE A 182 14.52 -3.92 14.87
CA ILE A 182 13.87 -4.76 15.90
C ILE A 182 14.26 -6.24 15.71
N LYS A 183 14.22 -6.76 14.49
CA LYS A 183 14.66 -8.12 14.15
C LYS A 183 16.11 -8.38 14.54
N ASN A 184 17.00 -7.44 14.26
CA ASN A 184 18.43 -7.58 14.62
C ASN A 184 18.64 -7.67 16.12
N ALA A 185 17.83 -6.97 16.92
CA ALA A 185 17.89 -6.99 18.38
C ALA A 185 17.22 -8.23 18.98
N THR A 186 16.02 -8.62 18.52
CA THR A 186 15.15 -9.62 19.15
C THR A 186 15.18 -10.99 18.47
N ARG A 187 15.70 -11.08 17.25
CA ARG A 187 15.65 -12.28 16.37
C ARG A 187 14.22 -12.69 15.96
N LYS A 188 13.22 -11.84 16.24
CA LYS A 188 11.84 -12.05 15.80
C LYS A 188 11.59 -11.35 14.46
N GLU A 189 10.79 -11.99 13.60
CA GLU A 189 10.39 -11.43 12.30
C GLU A 189 8.91 -11.05 12.32
N PRO A 190 8.54 -9.88 11.74
CA PRO A 190 7.14 -9.51 11.66
C PRO A 190 6.43 -10.26 10.54
N LYS A 191 5.13 -10.46 10.71
CA LYS A 191 4.22 -10.70 9.62
C LYS A 191 3.80 -9.38 9.01
N TYR A 192 4.16 -9.15 7.76
CA TYR A 192 3.72 -7.97 7.02
C TYR A 192 2.30 -8.14 6.47
N ILE A 193 1.52 -7.04 6.44
CA ILE A 193 0.11 -7.04 6.01
C ILE A 193 -0.10 -6.31 4.69
N GLY A 194 0.61 -5.21 4.46
CA GLY A 194 0.54 -4.41 3.22
C GLY A 194 1.15 -5.10 2.00
N LYS A 195 1.19 -4.41 0.87
CA LYS A 195 1.88 -4.89 -0.34
C LYS A 195 3.30 -5.35 -0.01
N PRO A 196 3.80 -6.48 -0.52
CA PRO A 196 3.28 -7.29 -1.63
C PRO A 196 2.23 -8.35 -1.22
N GLU A 197 1.78 -8.40 0.03
CA GLU A 197 0.75 -9.34 0.43
C GLU A 197 -0.56 -9.04 -0.34
N PRO A 198 -1.30 -10.09 -0.76
CA PRO A 198 -2.50 -9.92 -1.59
C PRO A 198 -3.73 -9.42 -0.81
N ILE A 199 -3.60 -9.22 0.49
CA ILE A 199 -4.71 -8.89 1.40
C ILE A 199 -5.43 -7.62 0.94
N MET A 200 -4.68 -6.55 0.63
CA MET A 200 -5.27 -5.29 0.19
C MET A 200 -6.05 -5.44 -1.12
N VAL A 201 -5.48 -6.15 -2.09
CA VAL A 201 -6.11 -6.41 -3.40
C VAL A 201 -7.37 -7.27 -3.24
N ASN A 202 -7.30 -8.33 -2.45
CA ASN A 202 -8.43 -9.24 -2.24
C ASN A 202 -9.57 -8.55 -1.49
N ASN A 203 -9.28 -7.79 -0.44
CA ASN A 203 -10.30 -7.06 0.32
C ASN A 203 -10.98 -5.98 -0.54
N ALA A 204 -10.21 -5.26 -1.37
CA ALA A 204 -10.79 -4.30 -2.31
C ALA A 204 -11.74 -5.01 -3.31
N ARG A 205 -11.32 -6.14 -3.87
CA ARG A 205 -12.16 -6.93 -4.78
C ARG A 205 -13.45 -7.43 -4.11
N GLU A 206 -13.35 -7.93 -2.90
CA GLU A 206 -14.52 -8.38 -2.12
C GLU A 206 -15.48 -7.23 -1.86
N LYS A 207 -14.98 -6.07 -1.46
CA LYS A 207 -15.78 -4.86 -1.22
C LYS A 207 -16.57 -4.43 -2.45
N TYR A 208 -15.96 -4.49 -3.64
CA TYR A 208 -16.59 -4.06 -4.90
C TYR A 208 -17.21 -5.21 -5.69
N HIS A 209 -17.23 -6.44 -5.16
CA HIS A 209 -17.81 -7.63 -5.78
C HIS A 209 -17.32 -7.90 -7.21
N VAL A 210 -16.01 -7.70 -7.45
CA VAL A 210 -15.40 -7.91 -8.78
C VAL A 210 -14.48 -9.13 -8.82
N THR A 211 -14.38 -9.74 -9.97
CA THR A 211 -13.55 -10.92 -10.20
C THR A 211 -12.07 -10.53 -10.38
N LYS A 212 -11.17 -11.54 -10.28
CA LYS A 212 -9.74 -11.34 -10.57
C LYS A 212 -9.49 -10.82 -11.98
N LYS A 213 -10.26 -11.29 -12.97
CA LYS A 213 -10.12 -10.89 -14.38
C LYS A 213 -10.52 -9.42 -14.61
N GLU A 214 -11.43 -8.91 -13.81
CA GLU A 214 -11.93 -7.53 -13.89
C GLU A 214 -11.09 -6.54 -13.06
N THR A 215 -10.07 -7.03 -12.35
CA THR A 215 -9.22 -6.22 -11.48
C THR A 215 -7.86 -5.98 -12.09
N VAL A 216 -7.32 -4.78 -11.89
CA VAL A 216 -5.95 -4.42 -12.25
C VAL A 216 -5.29 -3.65 -11.10
N VAL A 217 -4.03 -3.94 -10.82
CA VAL A 217 -3.16 -3.15 -9.94
C VAL A 217 -2.21 -2.35 -10.82
N VAL A 218 -2.10 -1.06 -10.55
CA VAL A 218 -1.19 -0.13 -11.24
C VAL A 218 -0.24 0.45 -10.21
N GLY A 219 1.06 0.36 -10.46
CA GLY A 219 2.07 0.89 -9.55
C GLY A 219 3.43 1.04 -10.23
N ASP A 220 4.36 1.67 -9.55
CA ASP A 220 5.71 1.93 -10.03
C ASP A 220 6.78 1.04 -9.39
N ARG A 221 6.42 0.24 -8.36
CA ARG A 221 7.36 -0.63 -7.64
C ARG A 221 7.11 -2.10 -7.93
N LEU A 222 8.16 -2.79 -8.42
CA LEU A 222 8.06 -4.21 -8.76
C LEU A 222 7.81 -5.07 -7.52
N TYR A 223 8.57 -4.84 -6.45
CA TYR A 223 8.57 -5.70 -5.26
C TYR A 223 7.38 -5.49 -4.32
N THR A 224 6.60 -4.43 -4.48
CA THR A 224 5.37 -4.18 -3.71
C THR A 224 4.13 -4.22 -4.60
N ASP A 225 3.94 -3.27 -5.51
CA ASP A 225 2.71 -3.12 -6.29
C ASP A 225 2.49 -4.26 -7.26
N ILE A 226 3.51 -4.49 -8.10
CA ILE A 226 3.43 -5.54 -9.12
C ILE A 226 3.36 -6.91 -8.46
N ALA A 227 4.19 -7.12 -7.44
CA ALA A 227 4.15 -8.36 -6.65
C ALA A 227 2.79 -8.58 -5.97
N ALA A 228 2.15 -7.53 -5.41
CA ALA A 228 0.80 -7.66 -4.83
C ALA A 228 -0.24 -8.08 -5.87
N GLY A 229 -0.18 -7.51 -7.08
CA GLY A 229 -1.06 -7.91 -8.19
C GLY A 229 -0.83 -9.36 -8.59
N LEU A 230 0.42 -9.78 -8.75
CA LEU A 230 0.80 -11.17 -9.07
C LEU A 230 0.36 -12.15 -7.98
N ASN A 231 0.62 -11.84 -6.71
CA ASN A 231 0.25 -12.66 -5.56
C ASN A 231 -1.27 -12.80 -5.40
N ALA A 232 -2.03 -11.76 -5.77
CA ALA A 232 -3.48 -11.82 -5.82
C ALA A 232 -4.03 -12.53 -7.07
N GLY A 233 -3.20 -12.78 -8.07
CA GLY A 233 -3.58 -13.38 -9.35
C GLY A 233 -4.47 -12.46 -10.20
N VAL A 234 -4.20 -11.14 -10.16
CA VAL A 234 -4.87 -10.12 -10.98
C VAL A 234 -3.90 -9.52 -12.00
N THR A 235 -4.41 -8.77 -12.97
CA THR A 235 -3.56 -8.04 -13.91
C THR A 235 -2.74 -6.99 -13.17
N SER A 236 -1.44 -6.92 -13.45
CA SER A 236 -0.52 -5.92 -12.90
C SER A 236 0.06 -5.04 -14.00
N VAL A 237 0.05 -3.75 -13.79
CA VAL A 237 0.57 -2.74 -14.72
C VAL A 237 1.66 -1.93 -14.04
N CYS A 238 2.87 -1.98 -14.58
CA CYS A 238 3.97 -1.17 -14.12
C CYS A 238 4.06 0.14 -14.90
N VAL A 239 4.15 1.27 -14.21
CA VAL A 239 4.52 2.56 -14.79
C VAL A 239 5.98 2.88 -14.49
N LEU A 240 6.68 3.46 -15.47
CA LEU A 240 8.10 3.82 -15.37
C LEU A 240 8.30 5.27 -14.90
N SER A 241 7.24 5.91 -14.41
CA SER A 241 7.27 7.28 -13.91
C SER A 241 7.87 7.40 -12.50
N GLY A 242 7.98 6.29 -11.77
CA GLY A 242 8.52 6.24 -10.41
C GLY A 242 9.81 5.46 -10.31
N GLU A 243 9.83 4.44 -9.42
CA GLU A 243 11.04 3.71 -9.03
C GLU A 243 11.54 2.74 -10.11
N ALA A 244 10.65 1.90 -10.68
CA ALA A 244 11.03 0.86 -11.63
C ALA A 244 11.63 1.41 -12.92
N LYS A 245 12.67 0.74 -13.42
CA LYS A 245 13.27 0.99 -14.74
C LYS A 245 12.98 -0.18 -15.68
N ALA A 246 13.00 0.10 -16.99
CA ALA A 246 12.75 -0.93 -17.99
C ALA A 246 13.71 -2.13 -17.88
N ASN A 247 14.98 -1.89 -17.54
CA ASN A 247 15.97 -2.96 -17.33
C ASN A 247 15.63 -3.84 -16.14
N ASP A 248 15.11 -3.29 -15.04
CA ASP A 248 14.69 -4.06 -13.85
C ASP A 248 13.59 -5.06 -14.22
N ILE A 249 12.70 -4.66 -15.13
CA ILE A 249 11.64 -5.54 -15.64
C ILE A 249 12.23 -6.60 -16.58
N GLN A 250 13.19 -6.23 -17.46
CA GLN A 250 13.77 -7.19 -18.41
C GLN A 250 14.63 -8.24 -17.73
N GLU A 251 15.45 -7.85 -16.78
CA GLU A 251 16.43 -8.71 -16.10
C GLU A 251 15.88 -9.36 -14.83
N GLY A 252 14.93 -8.71 -14.14
CA GLY A 252 14.36 -9.18 -12.88
C GLY A 252 13.42 -10.37 -13.00
N HIS A 253 13.03 -10.92 -11.87
CA HIS A 253 12.09 -12.06 -11.78
C HIS A 253 10.63 -11.64 -11.70
N ILE A 254 10.35 -10.42 -11.24
CA ILE A 254 8.99 -9.89 -11.14
C ILE A 254 8.61 -9.26 -12.47
N LYS A 255 7.65 -9.88 -13.16
CA LYS A 255 7.19 -9.47 -14.50
C LYS A 255 5.77 -8.94 -14.42
N PRO A 256 5.53 -7.64 -14.68
CA PRO A 256 4.18 -7.11 -14.79
C PRO A 256 3.43 -7.71 -15.98
N SER A 257 2.11 -7.70 -15.93
CA SER A 257 1.29 -8.07 -17.07
C SER A 257 1.49 -7.11 -18.25
N PHE A 258 1.60 -5.81 -17.95
CA PHE A 258 1.87 -4.74 -18.90
C PHE A 258 2.80 -3.69 -18.28
N THR A 259 3.48 -2.93 -19.14
CA THR A 259 4.37 -1.83 -18.74
C THR A 259 4.08 -0.60 -19.61
N PHE A 260 4.01 0.58 -18.98
CA PHE A 260 3.83 1.85 -19.66
C PHE A 260 4.83 2.88 -19.12
N ARG A 261 5.15 3.92 -19.90
CA ARG A 261 6.03 4.99 -19.41
C ARG A 261 5.41 5.75 -18.26
N ASN A 262 4.10 5.98 -18.34
CA ASN A 262 3.33 6.77 -17.37
C ASN A 262 1.82 6.49 -17.51
N ILE A 263 1.06 7.16 -16.67
CA ILE A 263 -0.41 7.04 -16.62
C ILE A 263 -1.09 7.52 -17.92
N SER A 264 -0.50 8.50 -18.63
CA SER A 264 -1.05 9.04 -19.88
C SER A 264 -1.08 7.98 -20.99
N GLU A 265 -0.05 7.12 -21.07
CA GLU A 265 -0.06 6.01 -22.03
C GLU A 265 -1.14 4.96 -21.71
N ILE A 266 -1.43 4.74 -20.43
CA ILE A 266 -2.55 3.87 -20.02
C ILE A 266 -3.87 4.48 -20.48
N TYR A 267 -4.06 5.80 -20.29
CA TYR A 267 -5.26 6.50 -20.75
C TYR A 267 -5.47 6.34 -22.26
N MET A 268 -4.43 6.57 -23.07
CA MET A 268 -4.51 6.39 -24.51
C MET A 268 -4.94 4.97 -24.89
N VAL A 269 -4.35 3.95 -24.27
CA VAL A 269 -4.69 2.56 -24.53
C VAL A 269 -6.12 2.22 -24.07
N TYR A 270 -6.58 2.83 -22.98
CA TYR A 270 -7.90 2.58 -22.42
C TYR A 270 -9.02 3.17 -23.28
N THR A 271 -8.78 4.33 -23.91
CA THR A 271 -9.79 5.08 -24.68
C THR A 271 -9.78 4.80 -26.19
N GLU A 272 -8.65 4.32 -26.78
CA GLU A 272 -8.60 3.87 -28.18
C GLU A 272 -9.55 2.68 -28.45
#